data_452acb148fc4c15c0ebadf535ff49471
#
_entry.id   452acb148fc4c15c0ebadf535ff49471
#
_cell.length_a   1.000
_cell.length_b   1.000
_cell.length_c   1.000
_cell.angle_alpha   90.00
_cell.angle_beta   90.00
_cell.angle_gamma   90.00
#
_symmetry.space_group_name_H-M   'P 1'
#
loop_
_entity.id
_entity.type
_entity.pdbx_description
1 polymer ?
#
loop_
_entity_poly.entity_id
_entity_poly.type
_entity_poly.pdbx_seq_one_letter_code
_entity_poly.pdbx_strand_id
1 'polypeptide(L)' 'MIRIYLSRLLGERRWTQADLARRTGIRPATINDYYNEFAERVNLEHMDKICEVLGCELSELIGREVKK' A
#
# COMPACT_ATOMS: atom_id res chain seq x y z
N MET A 1 0.63 -1.32 16.83
CA MET A 1 0.25 -0.34 15.79
C MET A 1 0.10 -1.03 14.43
N ILE A 2 -0.76 -0.52 13.60
CA ILE A 2 -0.91 -1.04 12.25
C ILE A 2 0.14 -0.41 11.35
N ARG A 3 0.79 -1.23 10.53
CA ARG A 3 1.80 -0.77 9.58
C ARG A 3 1.34 -1.05 8.16
N ILE A 4 1.70 -0.15 7.26
CA ILE A 4 1.45 -0.31 5.83
C ILE A 4 2.82 -0.43 5.15
N TYR A 5 3.08 -1.59 4.54
CA TYR A 5 4.39 -1.90 3.96
C TYR A 5 4.47 -1.61 2.47
N LEU A 6 3.69 -0.65 2.01
CA LEU A 6 3.61 -0.33 0.58
C LEU A 6 4.97 0.09 0.01
N SER A 7 5.72 0.91 0.75
CA SER A 7 7.03 1.37 0.27
C SER A 7 7.98 0.20 0.01
N ARG A 8 7.96 -0.81 0.88
CA ARG A 8 8.79 -1.99 0.71
C ARG A 8 8.36 -2.78 -0.54
N LEU A 9 7.05 -2.98 -0.71
CA LEU A 9 6.53 -3.74 -1.84
C LEU A 9 6.84 -3.06 -3.17
N LEU A 10 6.70 -1.74 -3.23
CA LEU A 10 7.04 -0.98 -4.43
C LEU A 10 8.54 -1.02 -4.69
N GLY A 11 9.35 -0.88 -3.63
CA GLY A 11 10.79 -0.94 -3.74
C GLY A 11 11.29 -2.28 -4.28
N GLU A 12 10.72 -3.38 -3.80
CA GLU A 12 11.06 -4.73 -4.27
C GLU A 12 10.75 -4.92 -5.76
N ARG A 13 9.70 -4.24 -6.24
CA ARG A 13 9.26 -4.34 -7.62
C ARG A 13 9.82 -3.24 -8.51
N ARG A 14 10.51 -2.28 -7.91
CA ARG A 14 11.03 -1.08 -8.60
C ARG A 14 9.93 -0.28 -9.29
N TRP A 15 8.77 -0.21 -8.65
CA TRP A 15 7.64 0.58 -9.11
C TRP A 15 7.61 1.91 -8.37
N THR A 16 7.19 2.96 -9.07
CA THR A 16 6.93 4.26 -8.46
C THR A 16 5.51 4.32 -7.95
N GLN A 17 5.22 5.32 -7.11
CA GLN A 17 3.85 5.58 -6.69
C GLN A 17 2.95 5.90 -7.88
N ALA A 18 3.49 6.63 -8.87
CA ALA A 18 2.75 6.96 -10.09
C ALA A 18 2.37 5.70 -10.87
N ASP A 19 3.27 4.72 -10.95
CA ASP A 19 2.96 3.44 -11.60
C ASP A 19 1.78 2.75 -10.92
N LEU A 20 1.80 2.70 -9.60
CA LEU A 20 0.73 2.06 -8.84
C LEU A 20 -0.59 2.81 -9.00
N ALA A 21 -0.57 4.13 -8.93
CA ALA A 21 -1.77 4.95 -9.11
C ALA A 21 -2.40 4.70 -10.49
N ARG A 22 -1.57 4.66 -11.53
CA ARG A 22 -2.03 4.42 -12.89
C ARG A 22 -2.66 3.04 -13.04
N ARG A 23 -2.06 2.02 -12.42
CA ARG A 23 -2.51 0.64 -12.56
C ARG A 23 -3.71 0.30 -11.70
N THR A 24 -3.91 1.00 -10.60
CA THR A 24 -5.02 0.76 -9.68
C THR A 24 -6.20 1.70 -9.89
N GLY A 25 -5.96 2.86 -10.51
CA GLY A 25 -6.96 3.91 -10.59
C GLY A 25 -7.14 4.67 -9.29
N ILE A 26 -6.33 4.40 -8.29
CA ILE A 26 -6.37 5.12 -7.00
C ILE A 26 -5.67 6.46 -7.18
N ARG A 27 -6.20 7.50 -6.54
CA ARG A 27 -5.62 8.85 -6.62
C ARG A 27 -4.18 8.85 -6.10
N PRO A 28 -3.27 9.58 -6.77
CA PRO A 28 -1.88 9.67 -6.32
C PRO A 28 -1.73 10.14 -4.87
N ALA A 29 -2.57 11.09 -4.43
CA ALA A 29 -2.53 11.58 -3.05
C ALA A 29 -2.84 10.46 -2.06
N THR A 30 -3.80 9.60 -2.38
CA THR A 30 -4.15 8.46 -1.53
C THR A 30 -3.02 7.43 -1.48
N ILE A 31 -2.40 7.15 -2.63
CA ILE A 31 -1.24 6.27 -2.70
C ILE A 31 -0.10 6.81 -1.84
N ASN A 32 0.13 8.12 -1.93
CA ASN A 32 1.17 8.78 -1.13
C ASN A 32 0.91 8.63 0.38
N ASP A 33 -0.34 8.77 0.80
CA ASP A 33 -0.70 8.59 2.21
C ASP A 33 -0.43 7.16 2.69
N TYR A 34 -0.75 6.16 1.88
CA TYR A 34 -0.44 4.77 2.21
C TYR A 34 1.07 4.51 2.22
N TYR A 35 1.77 5.06 1.24
CA TYR A 35 3.21 4.89 1.11
C TYR A 35 3.97 5.43 2.33
N ASN A 36 3.55 6.59 2.83
CA ASN A 36 4.18 7.26 3.96
C ASN A 36 3.53 6.91 5.31
N GLU A 37 2.54 6.03 5.30
CA GLU A 37 1.81 5.61 6.50
C GLU A 37 1.14 6.79 7.22
N PHE A 38 0.67 7.79 6.46
CA PHE A 38 -0.06 8.93 7.00
C PHE A 38 -1.56 8.66 7.11
N ALA A 39 -2.04 7.62 6.45
CA ALA A 39 -3.46 7.30 6.44
C ALA A 39 -3.91 6.80 7.82
N GLU A 40 -4.97 7.39 8.34
CA GLU A 40 -5.61 6.93 9.58
C GLU A 40 -6.64 5.84 9.29
N ARG A 41 -7.09 5.77 8.05
CA ARG A 41 -8.08 4.81 7.57
C ARG A 41 -7.62 4.21 6.26
N VAL A 42 -8.00 2.98 6.02
CA VAL A 42 -7.75 2.32 4.74
C VAL A 42 -9.07 1.93 4.12
N ASN A 43 -9.15 2.06 2.80
CA ASN A 43 -10.29 1.61 2.03
C ASN A 43 -10.04 0.15 1.64
N LEU A 44 -10.96 -0.73 1.98
CA LEU A 44 -10.79 -2.16 1.72
C LEU A 44 -10.69 -2.47 0.22
N GLU A 45 -11.41 -1.73 -0.61
CA GLU A 45 -11.31 -1.90 -2.07
C GLU A 45 -9.93 -1.50 -2.56
N HIS A 46 -9.33 -0.45 -1.97
CA HIS A 46 -7.97 -0.04 -2.30
C HIS A 46 -6.97 -1.15 -1.92
N MET A 47 -7.15 -1.75 -0.76
CA MET A 47 -6.28 -2.84 -0.31
C MET A 47 -6.35 -4.02 -1.27
N ASP A 48 -7.57 -4.41 -1.65
CA ASP A 48 -7.78 -5.49 -2.60
C ASP A 48 -7.12 -5.20 -3.95
N LYS A 49 -7.32 -3.99 -4.47
CA LYS A 49 -6.80 -3.59 -5.77
C LYS A 49 -5.26 -3.55 -5.77
N ILE A 50 -4.68 -3.03 -4.71
CA ILE A 50 -3.22 -2.98 -4.57
C ILE A 50 -2.65 -4.40 -4.54
N CYS A 51 -3.25 -5.29 -3.75
CA CYS A 51 -2.81 -6.68 -3.67
C CYS A 51 -2.91 -7.37 -5.03
N GLU A 52 -4.01 -7.14 -5.75
CA GLU A 52 -4.22 -7.72 -7.07
C GLU A 52 -3.14 -7.26 -8.06
N VAL A 53 -2.89 -5.95 -8.11
CA VAL A 53 -1.93 -5.35 -9.06
C VAL A 53 -0.49 -5.74 -8.72
N LEU A 54 -0.14 -5.80 -7.44
CA LEU A 54 1.21 -6.17 -7.01
C LEU A 54 1.42 -7.68 -6.92
N GLY A 55 0.35 -8.46 -7.01
CA GLY A 55 0.44 -9.91 -6.88
C GLY A 55 0.90 -10.34 -5.49
N CYS A 56 0.43 -9.66 -4.46
CA CYS A 56 0.82 -9.97 -3.08
C CYS A 56 -0.39 -10.28 -2.22
N GLU A 57 -0.14 -10.89 -1.07
CA GLU A 57 -1.16 -11.15 -0.07
C GLU A 57 -1.37 -9.90 0.80
N LEU A 58 -2.56 -9.79 1.39
CA LEU A 58 -2.86 -8.67 2.29
C LEU A 58 -1.89 -8.62 3.46
N SER A 59 -1.47 -9.78 3.96
CA SER A 59 -0.51 -9.86 5.08
C SER A 59 0.87 -9.30 4.72
N GLU A 60 1.18 -9.20 3.42
CA GLU A 60 2.42 -8.58 2.97
C GLU A 60 2.28 -7.06 2.87
N LEU A 61 1.07 -6.57 2.67
CA LEU A 61 0.79 -5.14 2.49
C LEU A 61 0.57 -4.44 3.82
N ILE A 62 -0.21 -5.02 4.72
CA ILE A 62 -0.48 -4.45 6.03
C ILE A 62 -0.21 -5.47 7.12
N GLY A 63 0.14 -4.98 8.29
CA GLY A 63 0.40 -5.84 9.42
C GLY A 63 0.23 -5.08 10.72
N ARG A 64 0.43 -5.78 11.81
CA ARG A 64 0.38 -5.19 13.13
C ARG A 64 1.68 -5.46 13.85
N GLU A 65 2.32 -4.41 14.31
CA GLU A 65 3.52 -4.51 15.12
C GLU A 65 3.18 -4.23 16.57
N VAL A 66 3.73 -5.04 17.45
CA VAL A 66 3.63 -4.81 18.88
C VAL A 66 4.86 -4.02 19.31
N LYS A 67 4.63 -2.84 19.82
CA LYS A 67 5.73 -2.00 20.30
C LYS A 67 6.11 -2.47 21.70
N LYS A 68 7.34 -2.85 21.86
CA LYS A 68 7.89 -3.19 23.17
C LYS A 68 8.44 -1.93 23.86
#